data_c7009b3cd58ef3e52dc3c1546929d266
#
_entry.id   c7009b3cd58ef3e52dc3c1546929d266
#
_cell.length_a   1.000
_cell.length_b   1.000
_cell.length_c   1.000
_cell.angle_alpha   90.00
_cell.angle_beta   90.00
_cell.angle_gamma   90.00
#
_symmetry.space_group_name_H-M   'P 1'
#
loop_
_entity.id
_entity.type
_entity.pdbx_description
1 polymer ?
#
loop_
_entity_poly.entity_id
_entity_poly.type
_entity_poly.pdbx_seq_one_letter_code
_entity_poly.pdbx_strand_id
1 'polypeptide(L)'
;MFNKKIMLIFNILIGLITIYVIICLVIFLSQRKLLYHPNENNYLDENKLTHKIEKVFVKSDNKLIGWYHFKDRKYKTLLFFHGNAGNLQNRIYKLNEIAELELNYLIIAYRGFSGNEGKPTEEGLYNDSCLLYTSPSPRDRSL
;
A
#
# COMPACT_ATOMS: atom_id res chain seq x y z
N MET A 1 -6.24 59.77 -0.23
CA MET A 1 -7.54 59.09 -0.02
C MET A 1 -7.56 57.83 -0.86
N PHE A 2 -7.34 56.65 -0.31
CA PHE A 2 -7.34 55.39 -1.04
C PHE A 2 -8.73 55.19 -1.69
N ASN A 3 -8.77 54.89 -2.96
CA ASN A 3 -10.01 54.71 -3.71
C ASN A 3 -10.77 53.51 -3.12
N LYS A 4 -12.04 53.72 -2.69
CA LYS A 4 -12.89 52.65 -2.10
C LYS A 4 -12.96 51.38 -2.99
N LYS A 5 -12.88 51.52 -4.30
CA LYS A 5 -12.85 50.41 -5.26
C LYS A 5 -11.56 49.57 -5.12
N ILE A 6 -10.42 50.24 -4.95
CA ILE A 6 -9.13 49.53 -4.77
C ILE A 6 -9.14 48.75 -3.46
N MET A 7 -9.64 49.32 -2.36
CA MET A 7 -9.74 48.66 -1.08
C MET A 7 -10.70 47.45 -1.12
N LEU A 8 -11.82 47.58 -1.87
CA LEU A 8 -12.75 46.46 -2.07
C LEU A 8 -12.07 45.31 -2.84
N ILE A 9 -11.38 45.60 -3.93
CA ILE A 9 -10.64 44.60 -4.73
C ILE A 9 -9.56 43.90 -3.85
N PHE A 10 -8.83 44.67 -3.07
CA PHE A 10 -7.81 44.15 -2.16
C PHE A 10 -8.40 43.20 -1.11
N ASN A 11 -9.54 43.56 -0.51
CA ASN A 11 -10.23 42.69 0.46
C ASN A 11 -10.75 41.40 -0.18
N ILE A 12 -11.26 41.47 -1.43
CA ILE A 12 -11.68 40.29 -2.18
C ILE A 12 -10.48 39.37 -2.45
N LEU A 13 -9.35 39.93 -2.90
CA LEU A 13 -8.14 39.15 -3.13
C LEU A 13 -7.63 38.47 -1.86
N ILE A 14 -7.60 39.18 -0.74
CA ILE A 14 -7.23 38.58 0.54
C ILE A 14 -8.19 37.46 0.91
N GLY A 15 -9.48 37.65 0.73
CA GLY A 15 -10.49 36.63 0.98
C GLY A 15 -10.26 35.36 0.15
N LEU A 16 -10.00 35.52 -1.14
CA LEU A 16 -9.70 34.40 -2.05
C LEU A 16 -8.42 33.65 -1.65
N ILE A 17 -7.36 34.39 -1.31
CA ILE A 17 -6.09 33.80 -0.86
C ILE A 17 -6.32 33.04 0.45
N THR A 18 -7.07 33.60 1.39
CA THR A 18 -7.37 32.95 2.66
C THR A 18 -8.13 31.64 2.45
N ILE A 19 -9.16 31.64 1.60
CA ILE A 19 -9.91 30.44 1.25
C ILE A 19 -8.99 29.39 0.62
N TYR A 20 -8.16 29.78 -0.33
CA TYR A 20 -7.19 28.88 -0.96
C TYR A 20 -6.25 28.22 0.05
N VAL A 21 -5.69 29.01 0.96
CA VAL A 21 -4.80 28.49 2.02
C VAL A 21 -5.52 27.51 2.94
N ILE A 22 -6.78 27.82 3.31
CA ILE A 22 -7.59 26.91 4.13
C ILE A 22 -7.83 25.59 3.40
N ILE A 23 -8.19 25.63 2.12
CA ILE A 23 -8.40 24.42 1.30
C ILE A 23 -7.11 23.59 1.26
N CYS A 24 -5.98 24.22 0.96
CA CYS A 24 -4.68 23.53 0.94
C CYS A 24 -4.36 22.88 2.29
N LEU A 25 -4.62 23.57 3.39
CA LEU A 25 -4.39 23.04 4.72
C LEU A 25 -5.30 21.84 5.03
N VAL A 26 -6.58 21.91 4.67
CA VAL A 26 -7.52 20.80 4.85
C VAL A 26 -7.09 19.58 4.05
N ILE A 27 -6.70 19.77 2.78
CA ILE A 27 -6.18 18.68 1.92
C ILE A 27 -4.89 18.09 2.53
N PHE A 28 -3.97 18.93 2.96
CA PHE A 28 -2.71 18.49 3.58
C PHE A 28 -2.95 17.65 4.84
N LEU A 29 -3.86 18.07 5.72
CA LEU A 29 -4.20 17.33 6.93
C LEU A 29 -4.95 16.02 6.63
N SER A 30 -5.70 15.98 5.53
CA SER A 30 -6.52 14.84 5.12
C SER A 30 -5.82 13.90 4.13
N GLN A 31 -4.65 14.23 3.62
CA GLN A 31 -3.98 13.55 2.51
C GLN A 31 -3.83 12.04 2.71
N ARG A 32 -3.52 11.58 3.93
CA ARG A 32 -3.39 10.14 4.21
C ARG A 32 -4.71 9.40 4.03
N LYS A 33 -5.83 9.98 4.51
CA LYS A 33 -7.17 9.39 4.35
C LYS A 33 -7.64 9.42 2.89
N LEU A 34 -7.21 10.45 2.16
CA LEU A 34 -7.54 10.59 0.73
C LEU A 34 -6.69 9.65 -0.14
N LEU A 35 -5.48 9.33 0.28
CA LEU A 35 -4.56 8.51 -0.49
C LEU A 35 -4.70 7.01 -0.19
N TYR A 36 -4.79 6.63 1.07
CA TYR A 36 -4.79 5.22 1.48
C TYR A 36 -6.19 4.78 1.88
N HIS A 37 -6.65 3.69 1.25
CA HIS A 37 -7.95 3.07 1.50
C HIS A 37 -7.76 1.59 1.87
N PRO A 38 -7.13 1.30 3.02
CA PRO A 38 -6.94 -0.08 3.45
C PRO A 38 -8.28 -0.74 3.74
N ASN A 39 -8.42 -2.00 3.33
CA ASN A 39 -9.46 -2.87 3.84
C ASN A 39 -8.79 -3.79 4.87
N GLU A 40 -9.20 -3.65 6.13
CA GLU A 40 -8.68 -4.42 7.26
C GLU A 40 -9.15 -5.86 7.25
N ASN A 41 -10.22 -6.16 6.49
CA ASN A 41 -10.82 -7.47 6.48
C ASN A 41 -9.99 -8.50 5.72
N ASN A 42 -9.75 -9.56 6.39
CA ASN A 42 -9.48 -10.93 6.00
C ASN A 42 -8.48 -11.14 4.83
N TYR A 43 -7.21 -11.11 5.19
CA TYR A 43 -6.09 -11.55 4.34
C TYR A 43 -5.97 -13.08 4.24
N LEU A 44 -6.85 -13.85 4.92
CA LEU A 44 -6.73 -15.30 5.11
C LEU A 44 -7.59 -16.12 4.14
N ASP A 45 -8.48 -15.48 3.39
CA ASP A 45 -9.36 -16.20 2.46
C ASP A 45 -8.63 -16.47 1.14
N GLU A 46 -7.69 -17.41 1.17
CA GLU A 46 -7.01 -17.94 0.00
C GLU A 46 -7.87 -18.91 -0.84
N ASN A 47 -9.08 -19.21 -0.42
CA ASN A 47 -9.93 -20.23 -1.06
C ASN A 47 -10.28 -19.95 -2.52
N LYS A 48 -10.10 -18.71 -2.98
CA LYS A 48 -10.29 -18.30 -4.37
C LYS A 48 -9.03 -18.36 -5.22
N LEU A 49 -7.88 -18.72 -4.63
CA LEU A 49 -6.68 -18.99 -5.39
C LEU A 49 -6.78 -20.33 -6.09
N THR A 50 -6.37 -20.38 -7.35
CA THR A 50 -6.37 -21.61 -8.17
C THR A 50 -5.13 -22.48 -7.91
N HIS A 51 -4.21 -22.02 -7.06
CA HIS A 51 -2.92 -22.63 -6.78
C HIS A 51 -2.59 -22.55 -5.30
N LYS A 52 -1.62 -23.37 -4.87
CA LYS A 52 -1.15 -23.39 -3.49
C LYS A 52 -0.25 -22.20 -3.20
N ILE A 53 -0.41 -21.65 -2.01
CA ILE A 53 0.48 -20.62 -1.46
C ILE A 53 0.95 -21.01 -0.06
N GLU A 54 2.09 -20.46 0.34
CA GLU A 54 2.57 -20.47 1.69
C GLU A 54 2.33 -19.08 2.31
N LYS A 55 1.74 -19.05 3.50
CA LYS A 55 1.61 -17.79 4.26
C LYS A 55 2.95 -17.47 4.88
N VAL A 56 3.49 -16.34 4.54
CA VAL A 56 4.79 -15.87 5.05
C VAL A 56 4.59 -14.66 5.96
N PHE A 57 5.49 -14.57 6.93
CA PHE A 57 5.53 -13.46 7.87
C PHE A 57 6.89 -12.79 7.76
N VAL A 58 6.87 -11.52 7.42
CA VAL A 58 8.07 -10.69 7.43
C VAL A 58 8.07 -9.88 8.73
N LYS A 59 9.11 -10.07 9.54
CA LYS A 59 9.24 -9.37 10.81
C LYS A 59 9.92 -8.02 10.57
N SER A 60 9.14 -6.98 10.75
CA SER A 60 9.53 -5.59 10.84
C SER A 60 9.25 -5.11 12.27
N ASP A 61 9.19 -3.80 12.46
CA ASP A 61 8.56 -3.19 13.64
C ASP A 61 7.12 -3.72 13.82
N ASN A 62 6.47 -4.06 12.69
CA ASN A 62 5.19 -4.74 12.64
C ASN A 62 5.35 -6.09 11.92
N LYS A 63 4.56 -7.08 12.31
CA LYS A 63 4.49 -8.37 11.64
C LYS A 63 3.68 -8.22 10.35
N LEU A 64 4.36 -8.22 9.20
CA LEU A 64 3.71 -8.16 7.91
C LEU A 64 3.40 -9.55 7.39
N ILE A 65 2.22 -9.71 6.86
CA ILE A 65 1.70 -10.97 6.32
C ILE A 65 1.77 -10.92 4.81
N GLY A 66 2.17 -12.04 4.21
CA GLY A 66 2.21 -12.19 2.77
C GLY A 66 1.86 -13.60 2.30
N TRP A 67 1.78 -13.75 1.00
CA TRP A 67 1.57 -15.00 0.30
C TRP A 67 2.72 -15.27 -0.64
N TYR A 68 3.33 -16.44 -0.50
CA TYR A 68 4.39 -16.94 -1.35
C TYR A 68 3.87 -18.12 -2.17
N HIS A 69 3.98 -18.02 -3.49
CA HIS A 69 3.75 -19.11 -4.42
C HIS A 69 5.08 -19.65 -4.93
N PHE A 70 5.37 -20.89 -4.60
CA PHE A 70 6.52 -21.60 -5.11
C PHE A 70 6.06 -22.59 -6.19
N LYS A 71 6.49 -22.39 -7.42
CA LYS A 71 6.20 -23.25 -8.56
C LYS A 71 7.39 -24.15 -8.90
N ASP A 72 8.58 -23.58 -9.03
CA ASP A 72 9.80 -24.34 -9.32
C ASP A 72 11.06 -23.53 -8.94
N ARG A 73 12.13 -24.23 -8.55
CA ARG A 73 13.44 -23.63 -8.23
C ARG A 73 14.09 -22.91 -9.41
N LYS A 74 13.86 -23.39 -10.64
CA LYS A 74 14.43 -22.78 -11.86
C LYS A 74 13.81 -21.41 -12.19
N TYR A 75 12.62 -21.12 -11.66
CA TYR A 75 11.91 -19.88 -11.97
C TYR A 75 12.35 -18.74 -11.06
N LYS A 76 12.36 -17.54 -11.62
CA LYS A 76 12.59 -16.30 -10.85
C LYS A 76 11.40 -16.01 -9.94
N THR A 77 11.64 -15.30 -8.85
CA THR A 77 10.59 -14.86 -7.95
C THR A 77 10.23 -13.41 -8.24
N LEU A 78 8.96 -13.20 -8.62
CA LEU A 78 8.36 -11.88 -8.76
C LEU A 78 7.99 -11.33 -7.38
N LEU A 79 8.51 -10.17 -7.02
CA LEU A 79 8.02 -9.40 -5.88
C LEU A 79 6.86 -8.52 -6.34
N PHE A 80 5.67 -8.77 -5.80
CA PHE A 80 4.48 -8.03 -6.19
C PHE A 80 4.06 -7.07 -5.08
N PHE A 81 4.10 -5.78 -5.37
CA PHE A 81 3.69 -4.71 -4.48
C PHE A 81 2.28 -4.24 -4.83
N HIS A 82 1.36 -4.35 -3.88
CA HIS A 82 -0.02 -3.93 -4.12
C HIS A 82 -0.19 -2.40 -4.08
N GLY A 83 -1.27 -1.90 -4.65
CA GLY A 83 -1.61 -0.47 -4.66
C GLY A 83 -2.16 0.03 -3.31
N ASN A 84 -2.63 1.26 -3.30
CA ASN A 84 -3.05 2.03 -2.12
C ASN A 84 -4.46 1.73 -1.59
N ALA A 85 -5.15 0.73 -2.11
CA ALA A 85 -6.50 0.38 -1.71
C ALA A 85 -6.74 -1.12 -1.59
N GLY A 86 -7.71 -1.53 -0.78
CA GLY A 86 -8.17 -2.91 -0.64
C GLY A 86 -7.31 -3.77 0.29
N ASN A 87 -7.22 -5.06 -0.02
CA ASN A 87 -6.49 -6.08 0.73
C ASN A 87 -5.89 -7.14 -0.22
N LEU A 88 -5.24 -8.18 0.31
CA LEU A 88 -4.69 -9.29 -0.50
C LEU A 88 -5.75 -10.02 -1.32
N GLN A 89 -6.97 -10.19 -0.81
CA GLN A 89 -8.06 -10.82 -1.55
C GLN A 89 -8.41 -10.10 -2.84
N ASN A 90 -8.33 -8.79 -2.85
CA ASN A 90 -8.58 -8.00 -4.06
C ASN A 90 -7.51 -8.23 -5.14
N ARG A 91 -6.42 -8.93 -4.82
CA ARG A 91 -5.32 -9.27 -5.73
C ARG A 91 -5.42 -10.68 -6.27
N ILE A 92 -6.31 -11.53 -5.75
CA ILE A 92 -6.44 -12.95 -6.12
C ILE A 92 -6.58 -13.12 -7.63
N TYR A 93 -7.41 -12.33 -8.28
CA TYR A 93 -7.55 -12.35 -9.75
C TYR A 93 -6.18 -12.21 -10.44
N LYS A 94 -5.39 -11.20 -10.05
CA LYS A 94 -4.08 -10.95 -10.63
C LYS A 94 -3.05 -12.04 -10.26
N LEU A 95 -3.14 -12.56 -9.04
CA LEU A 95 -2.25 -13.64 -8.60
C LEU A 95 -2.53 -14.94 -9.33
N ASN A 96 -3.78 -15.25 -9.66
CA ASN A 96 -4.12 -16.40 -10.47
C ASN A 96 -3.53 -16.29 -11.89
N GLU A 97 -3.57 -15.10 -12.52
CA GLU A 97 -2.92 -14.87 -13.80
C GLU A 97 -1.38 -15.04 -13.72
N ILE A 98 -0.75 -14.50 -12.67
CA ILE A 98 0.69 -14.61 -12.46
C ILE A 98 1.11 -16.07 -12.24
N ALA A 99 0.29 -16.86 -11.56
CA ALA A 99 0.56 -18.26 -11.29
C ALA A 99 0.60 -19.13 -12.55
N GLU A 100 -0.04 -18.72 -13.64
CA GLU A 100 0.04 -19.41 -14.93
C GLU A 100 1.41 -19.21 -15.61
N LEU A 101 2.13 -18.16 -15.24
CA LEU A 101 3.45 -17.86 -15.80
C LEU A 101 4.54 -18.79 -15.23
N GLU A 102 5.70 -18.82 -15.87
CA GLU A 102 6.91 -19.52 -15.38
C GLU A 102 7.64 -18.69 -14.30
N LEU A 103 6.91 -18.35 -13.24
CA LEU A 103 7.38 -17.51 -12.13
C LEU A 103 6.95 -18.09 -10.78
N ASN A 104 7.79 -17.88 -9.78
CA ASN A 104 7.38 -17.86 -8.38
C ASN A 104 6.93 -16.44 -8.06
N TYR A 105 6.09 -16.23 -7.03
CA TYR A 105 5.82 -14.85 -6.60
C TYR A 105 5.76 -14.74 -5.09
N LEU A 106 6.03 -13.53 -4.62
CA LEU A 106 5.82 -13.11 -3.25
C LEU A 106 5.06 -11.79 -3.24
N ILE A 107 3.93 -11.76 -2.57
CA ILE A 107 3.19 -10.54 -2.27
C ILE A 107 3.11 -10.38 -0.75
N ILE A 108 3.33 -9.16 -0.25
CA ILE A 108 3.01 -8.83 1.15
C ILE A 108 1.91 -7.77 1.20
N ALA A 109 1.15 -7.78 2.27
CA ALA A 109 0.33 -6.66 2.64
C ALA A 109 1.17 -5.65 3.42
N TYR A 110 1.07 -4.38 3.06
CA TYR A 110 1.69 -3.30 3.81
C TYR A 110 1.04 -3.10 5.19
N ARG A 111 1.74 -2.39 6.07
CA ARG A 111 1.16 -1.95 7.36
C ARG A 111 -0.18 -1.26 7.19
N GLY A 112 -1.14 -1.58 8.04
CA GLY A 112 -2.52 -1.09 7.97
C GLY A 112 -3.40 -1.77 6.93
N PHE A 113 -2.88 -2.66 6.08
CA PHE A 113 -3.65 -3.43 5.08
C PHE A 113 -3.79 -4.89 5.50
N SER A 114 -4.89 -5.53 5.11
CA SER A 114 -5.12 -6.97 5.30
C SER A 114 -4.97 -7.45 6.75
N GLY A 115 -5.33 -6.63 7.72
CA GLY A 115 -5.20 -6.95 9.14
C GLY A 115 -3.80 -6.75 9.72
N ASN A 116 -2.82 -6.27 8.95
CA ASN A 116 -1.53 -5.87 9.49
C ASN A 116 -1.66 -4.64 10.40
N GLU A 117 -0.94 -4.66 11.49
CA GLU A 117 -0.88 -3.54 12.41
C GLU A 117 -0.25 -2.29 11.77
N GLY A 118 -0.45 -1.15 12.42
CA GLY A 118 0.11 0.13 12.00
C GLY A 118 -0.80 0.92 11.05
N LYS A 119 -0.28 2.04 10.58
CA LYS A 119 -1.00 2.94 9.65
C LYS A 119 -0.16 3.14 8.40
N PRO A 120 -0.77 3.14 7.20
CA PRO A 120 -0.04 3.38 5.97
C PRO A 120 0.49 4.82 5.94
N THR A 121 1.79 4.94 5.76
CA THR A 121 2.52 6.19 5.54
C THR A 121 3.55 5.95 4.45
N GLU A 122 3.96 6.97 3.74
CA GLU A 122 4.99 6.84 2.69
C GLU A 122 6.27 6.18 3.24
N GLU A 123 6.81 6.70 4.32
CA GLU A 123 8.00 6.15 5.00
C GLU A 123 7.77 4.70 5.45
N GLY A 124 6.59 4.43 6.04
CA GLY A 124 6.25 3.08 6.49
C GLY A 124 6.18 2.07 5.36
N LEU A 125 5.54 2.43 4.25
CA LEU A 125 5.44 1.56 3.06
C LEU A 125 6.82 1.36 2.40
N TYR A 126 7.65 2.39 2.39
CA TYR A 126 9.03 2.29 1.93
C TYR A 126 9.82 1.28 2.77
N ASN A 127 9.76 1.40 4.10
CA ASN A 127 10.42 0.48 5.01
C ASN A 127 9.91 -0.97 4.84
N ASP A 128 8.59 -1.15 4.70
CA ASP A 128 8.00 -2.48 4.45
C ASP A 128 8.51 -3.09 3.13
N SER A 129 8.65 -2.26 2.09
CA SER A 129 9.20 -2.69 0.80
C SER A 129 10.67 -3.07 0.88
N CYS A 130 11.48 -2.29 1.58
CA CYS A 130 12.90 -2.58 1.79
C CYS A 130 13.12 -3.90 2.52
N LEU A 131 12.26 -4.22 3.48
CA LEU A 131 12.33 -5.49 4.21
C LEU A 131 12.13 -6.71 3.30
N LEU A 132 11.29 -6.61 2.29
CA LEU A 132 11.14 -7.68 1.33
C LEU A 132 12.45 -7.97 0.58
N TYR A 133 13.17 -6.93 0.22
CA TYR A 133 14.46 -7.04 -0.48
C TYR A 133 15.56 -7.64 0.39
N THR A 134 15.53 -7.35 1.69
CA THR A 134 16.59 -7.75 2.65
C THR A 134 16.26 -9.02 3.41
N SER A 135 15.00 -9.48 3.38
CA SER A 135 14.59 -10.72 4.02
C SER A 135 15.16 -11.92 3.26
N PRO A 136 15.65 -12.96 3.96
CA PRO A 136 16.02 -14.22 3.33
C PRO A 136 14.85 -14.71 2.47
N SER A 137 15.13 -15.11 1.24
CA SER A 137 14.12 -15.70 0.37
C SER A 137 13.35 -16.79 1.11
N PRO A 138 12.02 -16.90 0.99
CA PRO A 138 11.31 -18.06 1.50
C PRO A 138 11.93 -19.40 1.05
N ARG A 139 12.59 -19.39 -0.11
CA ARG A 139 13.38 -20.51 -0.65
C ARG A 139 14.55 -20.92 0.25
N ASP A 140 15.16 -19.96 0.96
CA ASP A 140 16.34 -20.18 1.79
C ASP A 140 15.97 -20.62 3.22
N ARG A 141 14.69 -20.57 3.59
CA ARG A 141 14.19 -20.99 4.90
C ARG A 141 13.86 -22.50 4.99
N SER A 142 13.91 -23.20 3.90
CA SER A 142 13.56 -24.62 3.75
C SER A 142 14.79 -25.55 3.77
N LEU A 143 15.87 -25.15 4.46
CA LEU A 143 17.04 -26.01 4.74
C LEU A 143 17.11 -26.33 6.22
#